data_60984652a5624e433be3a9b6e34d2af3
#
_entry.id   60984652a5624e433be3a9b6e34d2af3
#
_cell.length_a   1.000
_cell.length_b   1.000
_cell.length_c   1.000
_cell.angle_alpha   90.00
_cell.angle_beta   90.00
_cell.angle_gamma   90.00
#
_symmetry.space_group_name_H-M   'P 1'
#
loop_
_entity.id
_entity.type
_entity.pdbx_description
1 polymer ?
#
loop_
_entity_poly.entity_id
_entity_poly.type
_entity_poly.pdbx_seq_one_letter_code
_entity_poly.pdbx_strand_id
1 'polypeptide(L)'
;MALVPKDPEDAKNVQMEIRAGTGGDEAALFAGDLFQMYKKFCDSKGWSLAITSVSEGAVGGFKEIDFAVSGDNVYGTLKYESGVHRVQRVPATETQGRMHTSAATVAVLPEADRFEVNINEGDIKWDTFRSSGAGGQNVNKVESGVRLRYPWKNPNTGETEEILIECTETRDQPKN
;
A
#
# COMPACT_ATOMS: atom_id res chain seq x y z
N MET A 1 34.27 19.39 4.94
CA MET A 1 32.89 18.87 4.88
C MET A 1 32.36 19.22 3.51
N ALA A 2 32.04 18.20 2.70
CA ALA A 2 31.46 18.45 1.40
C ALA A 2 30.05 19.04 1.58
N LEU A 3 29.79 20.17 0.94
CA LEU A 3 28.49 20.81 0.87
C LEU A 3 27.60 20.02 -0.12
N VAL A 4 27.18 18.84 0.29
CA VAL A 4 26.12 18.13 -0.43
C VAL A 4 24.81 18.80 -0.02
N PRO A 5 24.06 19.41 -0.95
CA PRO A 5 22.76 19.97 -0.62
C PRO A 5 21.87 18.84 -0.08
N LYS A 6 21.20 19.09 1.04
CA LYS A 6 20.21 18.14 1.57
C LYS A 6 19.04 18.06 0.61
N ASP A 7 18.65 16.84 0.26
CA ASP A 7 17.44 16.58 -0.49
C ASP A 7 16.23 16.99 0.38
N PRO A 8 15.34 17.87 -0.09
CA PRO A 8 14.17 18.29 0.69
C PRO A 8 13.25 17.10 1.03
N GLU A 9 13.27 16.04 0.26
CA GLU A 9 12.47 14.84 0.54
C GLU A 9 13.02 14.01 1.69
N ASP A 10 14.29 14.15 2.05
CA ASP A 10 14.93 13.37 3.14
C ASP A 10 14.20 13.51 4.48
N ALA A 11 13.56 14.65 4.73
CA ALA A 11 12.80 14.92 5.96
C ALA A 11 11.41 14.29 5.98
N LYS A 12 10.93 13.76 4.86
CA LYS A 12 9.59 13.18 4.75
C LYS A 12 9.48 11.87 5.53
N ASN A 13 8.25 11.56 5.98
CA ASN A 13 7.88 10.23 6.41
C ASN A 13 7.87 9.27 5.21
N VAL A 14 7.77 7.98 5.46
CA VAL A 14 7.76 6.97 4.39
C VAL A 14 6.59 6.02 4.51
N GLN A 15 6.14 5.55 3.36
CA GLN A 15 5.36 4.34 3.21
C GLN A 15 6.29 3.23 2.73
N MET A 16 6.35 2.14 3.48
CA MET A 16 7.15 0.97 3.15
C MET A 16 6.25 -0.22 2.82
N GLU A 17 6.69 -0.99 1.83
CA GLU A 17 6.07 -2.24 1.44
C GLU A 17 7.13 -3.33 1.41
N ILE A 18 6.83 -4.50 1.97
CA ILE A 18 7.67 -5.70 1.89
C ILE A 18 6.84 -6.81 1.25
N ARG A 19 7.31 -7.33 0.12
CA ARG A 19 6.70 -8.47 -0.57
C ARG A 19 7.62 -9.68 -0.56
N ALA A 20 7.08 -10.82 -0.17
CA ALA A 20 7.75 -12.11 -0.37
C ALA A 20 7.95 -12.36 -1.87
N GLY A 21 9.18 -12.69 -2.24
CA GLY A 21 9.55 -13.04 -3.61
C GLY A 21 9.61 -14.55 -3.82
N THR A 22 10.63 -14.99 -4.58
CA THR A 22 10.86 -16.41 -4.80
C THR A 22 11.34 -17.11 -3.55
N GLY A 23 10.86 -18.34 -3.28
CA GLY A 23 11.22 -19.14 -2.11
C GLY A 23 10.01 -19.67 -1.34
N GLY A 24 8.79 -19.47 -1.82
CA GLY A 24 7.57 -20.01 -1.22
C GLY A 24 7.36 -19.55 0.23
N ASP A 25 7.06 -20.49 1.12
CA ASP A 25 6.79 -20.21 2.55
C ASP A 25 7.99 -19.58 3.26
N GLU A 26 9.22 -19.94 2.89
CA GLU A 26 10.43 -19.35 3.47
C GLU A 26 10.60 -17.88 3.07
N ALA A 27 10.18 -17.49 1.87
CA ALA A 27 10.20 -16.08 1.47
C ALA A 27 9.22 -15.25 2.30
N ALA A 28 8.07 -15.82 2.67
CA ALA A 28 7.12 -15.16 3.57
C ALA A 28 7.67 -15.00 4.99
N LEU A 29 8.36 -16.03 5.50
CA LEU A 29 9.06 -15.97 6.80
C LEU A 29 10.17 -14.91 6.75
N PHE A 30 10.95 -14.85 5.66
CA PHE A 30 12.00 -13.86 5.49
C PHE A 30 11.44 -12.43 5.42
N ALA A 31 10.30 -12.21 4.75
CA ALA A 31 9.61 -10.91 4.76
C ALA A 31 9.20 -10.52 6.19
N GLY A 32 8.77 -11.49 7.00
CA GLY A 32 8.50 -11.29 8.43
C GLY A 32 9.73 -10.88 9.23
N ASP A 33 10.87 -11.52 8.96
CA ASP A 33 12.14 -11.19 9.62
C ASP A 33 12.60 -9.78 9.27
N LEU A 34 12.49 -9.37 7.98
CA LEU A 34 12.79 -8.01 7.53
C LEU A 34 11.90 -6.99 8.22
N PHE A 35 10.59 -7.24 8.30
CA PHE A 35 9.67 -6.37 9.02
C PHE A 35 10.07 -6.20 10.49
N GLN A 36 10.41 -7.29 11.18
CA GLN A 36 10.86 -7.23 12.58
C GLN A 36 12.19 -6.46 12.73
N MET A 37 13.09 -6.61 11.76
CA MET A 37 14.34 -5.84 11.72
C MET A 37 14.06 -4.34 11.63
N TYR A 38 13.22 -3.92 10.67
CA TYR A 38 12.84 -2.50 10.51
C TYR A 38 12.09 -1.98 11.72
N LYS A 39 11.18 -2.76 12.31
CA LYS A 39 10.48 -2.38 13.52
C LYS A 39 11.44 -2.06 14.67
N LYS A 40 12.39 -2.97 14.95
CA LYS A 40 13.40 -2.75 15.98
C LYS A 40 14.30 -1.56 15.68
N PHE A 41 14.62 -1.34 14.40
CA PHE A 41 15.40 -0.17 13.98
C PHE A 41 14.63 1.12 14.24
N CYS A 42 13.34 1.19 13.84
CA CYS A 42 12.47 2.33 14.13
C CYS A 42 12.37 2.62 15.63
N ASP A 43 12.15 1.58 16.44
CA ASP A 43 12.11 1.70 17.91
C ASP A 43 13.42 2.30 18.45
N SER A 44 14.57 1.86 17.94
CA SER A 44 15.89 2.37 18.35
C SER A 44 16.13 3.83 17.99
N LYS A 45 15.44 4.33 16.96
CA LYS A 45 15.48 5.73 16.51
C LYS A 45 14.39 6.60 17.16
N GLY A 46 13.47 5.99 17.92
CA GLY A 46 12.30 6.69 18.47
C GLY A 46 11.27 7.06 17.39
N TRP A 47 11.27 6.36 16.26
CA TRP A 47 10.31 6.56 15.18
C TRP A 47 9.01 5.80 15.44
N SER A 48 7.90 6.34 14.95
CA SER A 48 6.59 5.67 15.02
C SER A 48 6.41 4.79 13.77
N LEU A 49 5.96 3.54 13.98
CA LEU A 49 5.63 2.61 12.92
C LEU A 49 4.17 2.20 13.03
N ALA A 50 3.40 2.37 11.96
CA ALA A 50 1.99 1.99 11.87
C ALA A 50 1.75 1.06 10.68
N ILE A 51 1.22 -0.13 10.93
CA ILE A 51 0.86 -1.09 9.87
C ILE A 51 -0.41 -0.60 9.17
N THR A 52 -0.39 -0.54 7.83
CA THR A 52 -1.51 -0.10 6.99
C THR A 52 -2.22 -1.27 6.32
N SER A 53 -1.50 -2.29 5.90
CA SER A 53 -2.07 -3.50 5.27
C SER A 53 -1.23 -4.73 5.57
N VAL A 54 -1.86 -5.90 5.64
CA VAL A 54 -1.18 -7.17 5.89
C VAL A 54 -1.82 -8.29 5.08
N SER A 55 -0.98 -9.06 4.40
CA SER A 55 -1.33 -10.35 3.80
C SER A 55 -0.42 -11.44 4.40
N GLU A 56 -0.97 -12.31 5.22
CA GLU A 56 -0.21 -13.32 5.95
C GLU A 56 0.24 -14.49 5.05
N GLY A 57 1.38 -15.09 5.39
CA GLY A 57 1.86 -16.34 4.79
C GLY A 57 1.16 -17.56 5.39
N ALA A 58 1.10 -18.66 4.63
CA ALA A 58 0.42 -19.89 5.04
C ALA A 58 1.05 -20.55 6.30
N VAL A 59 2.36 -20.41 6.47
CA VAL A 59 3.12 -20.99 7.61
C VAL A 59 3.65 -19.89 8.56
N GLY A 60 3.10 -18.70 8.48
CA GLY A 60 3.58 -17.51 9.18
C GLY A 60 4.35 -16.56 8.27
N GLY A 61 4.83 -15.44 8.85
CA GLY A 61 5.41 -14.35 8.08
C GLY A 61 4.37 -13.63 7.20
N PHE A 62 4.84 -12.92 6.18
CA PHE A 62 3.98 -12.10 5.33
C PHE A 62 4.21 -12.38 3.86
N LYS A 63 3.12 -12.56 3.10
CA LYS A 63 3.17 -12.46 1.63
C LYS A 63 3.42 -11.02 1.22
N GLU A 64 2.76 -10.10 1.92
CA GLU A 64 2.88 -8.66 1.73
C GLU A 64 2.56 -7.95 3.05
N ILE A 65 3.32 -6.94 3.39
CA ILE A 65 3.06 -6.07 4.53
C ILE A 65 3.41 -4.63 4.17
N ASP A 66 2.44 -3.72 4.41
CA ASP A 66 2.56 -2.28 4.21
C ASP A 66 2.53 -1.58 5.55
N PHE A 67 3.43 -0.63 5.74
CA PHE A 67 3.49 0.14 6.97
C PHE A 67 4.06 1.54 6.72
N ALA A 68 3.55 2.50 7.48
CA ALA A 68 4.04 3.87 7.50
C ALA A 68 5.07 4.03 8.61
N VAL A 69 6.14 4.79 8.35
CA VAL A 69 7.14 5.16 9.35
C VAL A 69 7.22 6.68 9.41
N SER A 70 7.08 7.23 10.62
CA SER A 70 7.09 8.66 10.87
C SER A 70 8.16 9.02 11.92
N GLY A 71 8.90 10.08 11.65
CA GLY A 71 9.98 10.55 12.53
C GLY A 71 10.89 11.55 11.85
N ASP A 72 12.05 11.79 12.43
CA ASP A 72 13.03 12.73 11.88
C ASP A 72 13.92 12.06 10.84
N ASN A 73 14.00 12.67 9.63
CA ASN A 73 14.85 12.24 8.52
C ASN A 73 14.67 10.75 8.12
N VAL A 74 13.41 10.30 8.11
CA VAL A 74 13.07 8.89 7.88
C VAL A 74 13.40 8.48 6.46
N TYR A 75 12.90 9.24 5.45
CA TYR A 75 13.16 8.94 4.05
C TYR A 75 14.65 9.00 3.71
N GLY A 76 15.36 10.03 4.18
CA GLY A 76 16.79 10.16 3.95
C GLY A 76 17.63 8.99 4.48
N THR A 77 17.11 8.30 5.52
CA THR A 77 17.76 7.13 6.10
C THR A 77 17.38 5.83 5.38
N LEU A 78 16.08 5.65 5.07
CA LEU A 78 15.55 4.38 4.57
C LEU A 78 15.49 4.27 3.03
N LYS A 79 15.63 5.36 2.28
CA LYS A 79 15.51 5.34 0.82
C LYS A 79 16.44 4.35 0.10
N TYR A 80 17.57 4.03 0.71
CA TYR A 80 18.56 3.10 0.15
C TYR A 80 18.21 1.62 0.40
N GLU A 81 17.19 1.35 1.22
CA GLU A 81 16.69 0.00 1.48
C GLU A 81 15.79 -0.52 0.36
N SER A 82 15.33 0.37 -0.54
CA SER A 82 14.52 -0.04 -1.70
C SER A 82 15.28 -1.00 -2.59
N GLY A 83 14.69 -2.17 -2.85
CA GLY A 83 15.27 -3.16 -3.75
C GLY A 83 14.93 -4.59 -3.35
N VAL A 84 15.68 -5.52 -3.94
CA VAL A 84 15.55 -6.95 -3.66
C VAL A 84 16.53 -7.36 -2.59
N HIS A 85 16.00 -7.84 -1.47
CA HIS A 85 16.75 -8.43 -0.39
C HIS A 85 16.81 -9.95 -0.57
N ARG A 86 17.97 -10.55 -0.33
CA ARG A 86 18.19 -11.97 -0.50
C ARG A 86 18.84 -12.56 0.75
N VAL A 87 18.34 -13.72 1.17
CA VAL A 87 18.94 -14.49 2.26
C VAL A 87 19.33 -15.89 1.77
N GLN A 88 20.48 -16.36 2.22
CA GLN A 88 20.93 -17.73 2.06
C GLN A 88 21.05 -18.34 3.46
N ARG A 89 20.14 -19.25 3.76
CA ARG A 89 20.10 -19.96 5.05
C ARG A 89 19.45 -21.33 4.88
N VAL A 90 19.56 -22.17 5.89
CA VAL A 90 18.73 -23.37 6.02
C VAL A 90 17.34 -22.88 6.44
N PRO A 91 16.30 -23.03 5.63
CA PRO A 91 14.96 -22.56 5.96
C PRO A 91 14.41 -23.28 7.20
N ALA A 92 13.54 -22.61 7.95
CA ALA A 92 12.78 -23.26 9.03
C ALA A 92 11.86 -24.38 8.53
N THR A 93 11.52 -24.36 7.24
CA THR A 93 10.70 -25.36 6.53
C THR A 93 11.52 -26.53 5.97
N GLU A 94 12.85 -26.50 6.06
CA GLU A 94 13.75 -27.52 5.52
C GLU A 94 14.13 -28.57 6.58
N THR A 95 13.84 -29.82 6.33
CA THR A 95 14.09 -30.94 7.27
C THR A 95 15.43 -31.64 7.07
N GLN A 96 16.08 -31.45 5.90
CA GLN A 96 17.31 -32.16 5.53
C GLN A 96 18.57 -31.29 5.67
N GLY A 97 18.43 -30.08 6.23
CA GLY A 97 19.56 -29.18 6.48
C GLY A 97 20.17 -28.53 5.22
N ARG A 98 19.45 -28.54 4.07
CA ARG A 98 19.92 -27.95 2.84
C ARG A 98 19.78 -26.42 2.87
N MET A 99 20.80 -25.73 2.36
CA MET A 99 20.79 -24.29 2.22
C MET A 99 19.94 -23.87 1.01
N HIS A 100 19.01 -22.94 1.21
CA HIS A 100 18.15 -22.38 0.16
C HIS A 100 18.38 -20.88 0.05
N THR A 101 18.00 -20.33 -1.08
CA THR A 101 17.99 -18.88 -1.31
C THR A 101 16.54 -18.39 -1.37
N SER A 102 16.20 -17.45 -0.50
CA SER A 102 14.91 -16.76 -0.52
C SER A 102 15.10 -15.29 -0.77
N ALA A 103 14.11 -14.67 -1.38
CA ALA A 103 14.12 -13.24 -1.69
C ALA A 103 12.85 -12.56 -1.22
N ALA A 104 12.98 -11.28 -0.87
CA ALA A 104 11.86 -10.37 -0.63
C ALA A 104 12.18 -9.02 -1.25
N THR A 105 11.16 -8.32 -1.72
CA THR A 105 11.29 -6.97 -2.26
C THR A 105 10.86 -5.96 -1.20
N VAL A 106 11.64 -4.91 -1.02
CA VAL A 106 11.34 -3.77 -0.18
C VAL A 106 11.15 -2.55 -1.07
N ALA A 107 10.03 -1.86 -0.91
CA ALA A 107 9.79 -0.55 -1.50
C ALA A 107 9.74 0.50 -0.40
N VAL A 108 10.40 1.63 -0.61
CA VAL A 108 10.40 2.79 0.29
C VAL A 108 9.97 3.99 -0.53
N LEU A 109 8.80 4.54 -0.23
CA LEU A 109 8.22 5.68 -0.91
C LEU A 109 8.09 6.85 0.06
N PRO A 110 8.49 8.07 -0.32
CA PRO A 110 8.23 9.24 0.53
C PRO A 110 6.72 9.45 0.65
N GLU A 111 6.27 9.87 1.83
CA GLU A 111 4.89 10.27 2.01
C GLU A 111 4.57 11.44 1.06
N ALA A 112 3.51 11.28 0.29
CA ALA A 112 3.07 12.34 -0.63
C ALA A 112 2.62 13.56 0.17
N ASP A 113 2.99 14.74 -0.29
CA ASP A 113 2.43 15.97 0.25
C ASP A 113 0.91 15.94 0.10
N ARG A 114 0.19 16.35 1.14
CA ARG A 114 -1.26 16.49 1.04
C ARG A 114 -1.56 17.53 -0.03
N PHE A 115 -1.97 17.07 -1.18
CA PHE A 115 -2.60 17.96 -2.14
C PHE A 115 -3.95 18.36 -1.54
N GLU A 116 -4.16 19.63 -1.29
CA GLU A 116 -5.51 20.15 -1.10
C GLU A 116 -6.26 19.98 -2.43
N VAL A 117 -6.92 18.84 -2.56
CA VAL A 117 -7.85 18.65 -3.67
C VAL A 117 -9.07 19.49 -3.36
N ASN A 118 -9.17 20.63 -3.99
CA ASN A 118 -10.33 21.50 -3.87
C ASN A 118 -11.44 20.90 -4.74
N ILE A 119 -12.27 20.07 -4.14
CA ILE A 119 -13.42 19.46 -4.81
C ILE A 119 -14.58 20.45 -4.71
N ASN A 120 -15.03 20.94 -5.85
CA ASN A 120 -16.27 21.70 -5.91
C ASN A 120 -17.44 20.71 -5.93
N GLU A 121 -18.17 20.62 -4.83
CA GLU A 121 -19.33 19.71 -4.71
C GLU A 121 -20.41 19.96 -5.77
N GLY A 122 -20.51 21.19 -6.31
CA GLY A 122 -21.45 21.53 -7.37
C GLY A 122 -21.15 20.86 -8.71
N ASP A 123 -19.91 20.37 -8.91
CA ASP A 123 -19.51 19.70 -10.15
C ASP A 123 -19.67 18.17 -10.07
N ILE A 124 -20.00 17.66 -8.87
CA ILE A 124 -20.27 16.24 -8.66
C ILE A 124 -21.64 15.88 -9.22
N LYS A 125 -21.66 14.96 -10.18
CA LYS A 125 -22.90 14.40 -10.73
C LYS A 125 -23.14 13.03 -10.13
N TRP A 126 -24.33 12.87 -9.57
CA TRP A 126 -24.80 11.62 -9.00
C TRP A 126 -25.81 10.97 -9.93
N ASP A 127 -25.52 9.75 -10.35
CA ASP A 127 -26.43 8.93 -11.14
C ASP A 127 -26.74 7.63 -10.39
N THR A 128 -27.95 7.14 -10.54
CA THR A 128 -28.34 5.81 -10.06
C THR A 128 -28.42 4.83 -11.21
N PHE A 129 -28.03 3.59 -10.99
CA PHE A 129 -28.11 2.55 -11.99
C PHE A 129 -28.52 1.22 -11.39
N ARG A 130 -28.92 0.29 -12.25
CA ARG A 130 -29.30 -1.06 -11.83
C ARG A 130 -28.04 -1.89 -11.61
N SER A 131 -27.84 -2.35 -10.37
CA SER A 131 -26.74 -3.26 -10.08
C SER A 131 -26.97 -4.59 -10.79
N SER A 132 -25.96 -5.07 -11.51
CA SER A 132 -25.96 -6.41 -12.13
C SER A 132 -25.38 -7.42 -11.15
N GLY A 133 -26.16 -8.48 -10.79
CA GLY A 133 -25.69 -9.55 -9.91
C GLY A 133 -26.59 -10.77 -9.96
N ALA A 134 -26.06 -11.93 -9.58
CA ALA A 134 -26.82 -13.16 -9.43
C ALA A 134 -27.78 -13.04 -8.25
N GLY A 135 -29.05 -12.75 -8.49
CA GLY A 135 -30.04 -12.64 -7.43
C GLY A 135 -31.44 -12.36 -7.96
N GLY A 136 -32.46 -12.90 -7.32
CA GLY A 136 -33.86 -13.03 -7.67
C GLY A 136 -34.56 -11.82 -8.32
N GLN A 137 -35.89 -11.96 -8.58
CA GLN A 137 -36.71 -11.04 -9.40
C GLN A 137 -36.65 -9.54 -9.10
N ASN A 138 -36.11 -9.12 -7.95
CA ASN A 138 -36.02 -7.71 -7.56
C ASN A 138 -34.73 -7.02 -8.01
N VAL A 139 -33.66 -7.74 -8.35
CA VAL A 139 -32.36 -7.15 -8.74
C VAL A 139 -32.48 -6.35 -10.06
N ASN A 140 -33.37 -6.75 -10.94
CA ASN A 140 -33.57 -6.12 -12.23
C ASN A 140 -34.58 -4.96 -12.19
N LYS A 141 -35.21 -4.67 -11.06
CA LYS A 141 -36.26 -3.65 -10.93
C LYS A 141 -35.88 -2.43 -10.08
N VAL A 142 -34.85 -2.57 -9.23
CA VAL A 142 -34.44 -1.53 -8.30
C VAL A 142 -33.07 -0.96 -8.72
N GLU A 143 -33.00 0.35 -8.85
CA GLU A 143 -31.76 1.07 -9.10
C GLU A 143 -31.06 1.34 -7.75
N SER A 144 -30.31 0.36 -7.26
CA SER A 144 -29.61 0.42 -5.96
C SER A 144 -28.15 0.83 -6.11
N GLY A 145 -27.56 0.72 -7.31
CA GLY A 145 -26.20 1.18 -7.58
C GLY A 145 -26.13 2.71 -7.68
N VAL A 146 -25.10 3.29 -7.09
CA VAL A 146 -24.81 4.71 -7.12
C VAL A 146 -23.52 4.94 -7.90
N ARG A 147 -23.54 5.92 -8.79
CA ARG A 147 -22.40 6.33 -9.60
C ARG A 147 -22.13 7.81 -9.36
N LEU A 148 -20.88 8.12 -9.05
CA LEU A 148 -20.38 9.47 -8.93
C LEU A 148 -19.49 9.78 -10.13
N ARG A 149 -19.72 10.94 -10.76
CA ARG A 149 -18.86 11.48 -11.82
C ARG A 149 -18.37 12.86 -11.41
N TYR A 150 -17.06 13.04 -11.53
CA TYR A 150 -16.42 14.33 -11.24
C TYR A 150 -15.43 14.70 -12.35
N PRO A 151 -15.58 15.87 -13.00
CA PRO A 151 -14.61 16.36 -13.98
C PRO A 151 -13.39 16.89 -13.23
N TRP A 152 -12.29 16.13 -13.28
CA TRP A 152 -11.03 16.52 -12.66
C TRP A 152 -10.07 17.11 -13.69
N LYS A 153 -9.58 18.30 -13.43
CA LYS A 153 -8.58 18.95 -14.26
C LYS A 153 -7.19 18.62 -13.72
N ASN A 154 -6.42 17.89 -14.51
CA ASN A 154 -5.05 17.53 -14.15
C ASN A 154 -4.18 18.78 -14.04
N PRO A 155 -3.59 19.11 -12.88
CA PRO A 155 -2.81 20.33 -12.69
C PRO A 155 -1.52 20.34 -13.51
N ASN A 156 -0.99 19.18 -13.92
CA ASN A 156 0.25 19.07 -14.66
C ASN A 156 0.07 19.13 -16.17
N THR A 157 -1.02 18.54 -16.71
CA THR A 157 -1.29 18.48 -18.16
C THR A 157 -2.30 19.50 -18.62
N GLY A 158 -3.14 20.01 -17.70
CA GLY A 158 -4.26 20.92 -18.00
C GLY A 158 -5.46 20.23 -18.65
N GLU A 159 -5.39 18.93 -18.90
CA GLU A 159 -6.47 18.13 -19.46
C GLU A 159 -7.53 17.83 -18.42
N THR A 160 -8.79 17.74 -18.86
CA THR A 160 -9.91 17.37 -17.99
C THR A 160 -10.22 15.90 -18.18
N GLU A 161 -10.09 15.13 -17.11
CA GLU A 161 -10.42 13.72 -17.04
C GLU A 161 -11.69 13.53 -16.21
N GLU A 162 -12.53 12.55 -16.54
CA GLU A 162 -13.71 12.22 -15.75
C GLU A 162 -13.36 11.13 -14.74
N ILE A 163 -13.43 11.46 -13.45
CA ILE A 163 -13.32 10.46 -12.38
C ILE A 163 -14.68 9.81 -12.21
N LEU A 164 -14.74 8.49 -12.37
CA LEU A 164 -15.93 7.67 -12.24
C LEU A 164 -15.77 6.73 -11.06
N ILE A 165 -16.68 6.82 -10.08
CA ILE A 165 -16.73 5.92 -8.92
C ILE A 165 -18.10 5.26 -8.91
N GLU A 166 -18.14 3.94 -8.79
CA GLU A 166 -19.37 3.15 -8.71
C GLU A 166 -19.41 2.36 -7.42
N CYS A 167 -20.54 2.38 -6.73
CA CYS A 167 -20.78 1.56 -5.54
C CYS A 167 -22.06 0.76 -5.68
N THR A 168 -21.95 -0.56 -5.38
CA THR A 168 -23.07 -1.52 -5.43
C THR A 168 -23.08 -2.46 -4.22
N GLU A 169 -22.40 -2.06 -3.14
CA GLU A 169 -22.17 -2.93 -1.96
C GLU A 169 -23.44 -3.27 -1.22
N THR A 170 -24.41 -2.36 -1.20
CA THR A 170 -25.66 -2.59 -0.50
C THR A 170 -26.87 -2.55 -1.44
N ARG A 171 -28.02 -3.06 -0.98
CA ARG A 171 -29.29 -2.94 -1.70
C ARG A 171 -30.01 -1.62 -1.38
N ASP A 172 -29.51 -0.87 -0.41
CA ASP A 172 -30.05 0.40 0.00
C ASP A 172 -29.23 1.53 -0.61
N GLN A 173 -29.81 2.27 -1.54
CA GLN A 173 -29.19 3.39 -2.24
C GLN A 173 -28.53 4.43 -1.29
N PRO A 174 -29.11 4.81 -0.13
CA PRO A 174 -28.48 5.76 0.79
C PRO A 174 -27.22 5.25 1.49
N LYS A 175 -26.89 3.97 1.34
CA LYS A 175 -25.72 3.34 1.96
C LYS A 175 -24.60 3.07 0.94
N ASN A 176 -24.84 3.27 -0.35
CA ASN A 176 -23.88 3.19 -1.43
C ASN A 176 -23.41 4.60 -1.78
#